data_3c7d39957fac3b0a524eb795f7fc175e
#
_entry.id   3c7d39957fac3b0a524eb795f7fc175e
#
_cell.length_a   1.000
_cell.length_b   1.000
_cell.length_c   1.000
_cell.angle_alpha   90.00
_cell.angle_beta   90.00
_cell.angle_gamma   90.00
#
_symmetry.space_group_name_H-M   'P 1'
#
loop_
_entity.id
_entity.type
_entity.pdbx_description
1 polymer ?
#
loop_
_entity_poly.entity_id
_entity_poly.type
_entity_poly.pdbx_seq_one_letter_code
_entity_poly.pdbx_strand_id
1 'polypeptide(L)'
;AELLLDVADFPLLGAHNVSNALAAALVASLAGVSAEDLGRGLASARPLPHRMEPVAETAGVLWVNDSKATNVAASVSALRSADRPVVLLLGGKDKGEAFAPLAAEIPGRVRRVLAYGAAGERIAREVGDATVVELLGSDFRAVVSRADEVAEDGDMVLLSPACSSYDMFESYEDRGRAFASLIEELA
;
A
#
# COMPACT_ATOMS: atom_id res chain seq x y z
N ALA A 1 -33.81 7.61 0.87
CA ALA A 1 -32.35 7.54 0.92
C ALA A 1 -31.82 8.38 -0.23
N GLU A 2 -30.82 9.18 0.03
CA GLU A 2 -30.19 10.09 -0.95
C GLU A 2 -28.79 9.55 -1.24
N LEU A 3 -28.45 9.44 -2.54
CA LEU A 3 -27.10 9.02 -2.96
C LEU A 3 -26.16 10.21 -2.82
N LEU A 4 -25.05 10.04 -2.09
CA LEU A 4 -24.03 11.08 -1.92
C LEU A 4 -22.98 11.02 -3.04
N LEU A 5 -22.47 9.83 -3.34
CA LEU A 5 -21.45 9.57 -4.36
C LEU A 5 -21.48 8.06 -4.68
N ASP A 6 -21.25 7.69 -5.94
CA ASP A 6 -20.99 6.28 -6.27
C ASP A 6 -19.63 5.86 -5.72
N VAL A 7 -19.54 4.62 -5.22
CA VAL A 7 -18.26 4.10 -4.70
C VAL A 7 -17.20 4.02 -5.79
N ALA A 8 -17.61 3.80 -7.07
CA ALA A 8 -16.70 3.78 -8.21
C ALA A 8 -16.06 5.15 -8.48
N ASP A 9 -16.73 6.25 -8.10
CA ASP A 9 -16.24 7.62 -8.26
C ASP A 9 -15.47 8.14 -7.02
N PHE A 10 -15.39 7.32 -5.95
CA PHE A 10 -14.69 7.71 -4.74
C PHE A 10 -13.18 7.61 -4.92
N PRO A 11 -12.41 8.70 -4.75
CA PRO A 11 -11.02 8.76 -5.20
C PRO A 11 -10.02 8.02 -4.30
N LEU A 12 -10.43 7.51 -3.12
CA LEU A 12 -9.53 6.83 -2.21
C LEU A 12 -9.65 5.31 -2.35
N LEU A 13 -8.53 4.62 -2.51
CA LEU A 13 -8.49 3.17 -2.66
C LEU A 13 -8.86 2.44 -1.37
N GLY A 14 -9.56 1.32 -1.52
CA GLY A 14 -9.81 0.32 -0.49
C GLY A 14 -11.07 0.52 0.35
N ALA A 15 -11.67 -0.60 0.74
CA ALA A 15 -12.93 -0.65 1.48
C ALA A 15 -12.86 0.07 2.85
N HIS A 16 -11.69 0.12 3.48
CA HIS A 16 -11.51 0.87 4.73
C HIS A 16 -11.69 2.37 4.54
N ASN A 17 -11.31 2.94 3.39
CA ASN A 17 -11.54 4.35 3.09
C ASN A 17 -13.01 4.63 2.81
N VAL A 18 -13.74 3.70 2.20
CA VAL A 18 -15.20 3.80 2.07
C VAL A 18 -15.85 3.82 3.46
N SER A 19 -15.44 2.96 4.38
CA SER A 19 -15.93 2.96 5.76
C SER A 19 -15.62 4.28 6.49
N ASN A 20 -14.43 4.83 6.31
CA ASN A 20 -14.05 6.13 6.87
C ASN A 20 -14.91 7.26 6.27
N ALA A 21 -15.17 7.24 4.96
CA ALA A 21 -16.00 8.21 4.28
C ALA A 21 -17.46 8.16 4.78
N LEU A 22 -18.02 6.97 4.99
CA LEU A 22 -19.36 6.80 5.54
C LEU A 22 -19.43 7.34 6.97
N ALA A 23 -18.45 7.08 7.82
CA ALA A 23 -18.38 7.61 9.17
C ALA A 23 -18.28 9.14 9.18
N ALA A 24 -17.41 9.71 8.35
CA ALA A 24 -17.25 11.15 8.22
C ALA A 24 -18.54 11.82 7.70
N ALA A 25 -19.17 11.24 6.66
CA ALA A 25 -20.43 11.73 6.12
C ALA A 25 -21.56 11.70 7.15
N LEU A 26 -21.66 10.62 7.96
CA LEU A 26 -22.64 10.52 9.04
C LEU A 26 -22.45 11.64 10.07
N VAL A 27 -21.24 11.86 10.55
CA VAL A 27 -20.94 12.90 11.53
C VAL A 27 -21.25 14.29 10.97
N ALA A 28 -20.84 14.58 9.74
CA ALA A 28 -21.09 15.86 9.10
C ALA A 28 -22.60 16.09 8.83
N SER A 29 -23.34 15.05 8.45
CA SER A 29 -24.81 15.11 8.30
C SER A 29 -25.49 15.45 9.63
N LEU A 30 -25.07 14.83 10.74
CA LEU A 30 -25.58 15.15 12.07
C LEU A 30 -25.26 16.60 12.50
N ALA A 31 -24.18 17.16 11.97
CA ALA A 31 -23.80 18.58 12.14
C ALA A 31 -24.57 19.53 11.18
N GLY A 32 -25.46 19.01 10.33
CA GLY A 32 -26.31 19.83 9.46
C GLY A 32 -25.76 20.10 8.07
N VAL A 33 -24.69 19.42 7.64
CA VAL A 33 -24.16 19.54 6.27
C VAL A 33 -25.13 18.89 5.28
N SER A 34 -25.40 19.57 4.17
CA SER A 34 -26.31 19.07 3.13
C SER A 34 -25.75 17.85 2.40
N ALA A 35 -26.62 17.02 1.85
CA ALA A 35 -26.21 15.84 1.06
C ALA A 35 -25.37 16.25 -0.18
N GLU A 36 -25.69 17.36 -0.82
CA GLU A 36 -24.93 17.90 -1.94
C GLU A 36 -23.51 18.28 -1.54
N ASP A 37 -23.33 18.97 -0.39
CA ASP A 37 -22.01 19.35 0.14
C ASP A 37 -21.21 18.13 0.56
N LEU A 38 -21.86 17.12 1.17
CA LEU A 38 -21.25 15.84 1.51
C LEU A 38 -20.73 15.14 0.26
N GLY A 39 -21.54 15.04 -0.80
CA GLY A 39 -21.13 14.44 -2.07
C GLY A 39 -19.92 15.14 -2.68
N ARG A 40 -19.94 16.48 -2.73
CA ARG A 40 -18.81 17.28 -3.22
C ARG A 40 -17.54 17.07 -2.36
N GLY A 41 -17.70 17.04 -1.05
CA GLY A 41 -16.61 16.80 -0.11
C GLY A 41 -15.97 15.43 -0.33
N LEU A 42 -16.77 14.38 -0.48
CA LEU A 42 -16.30 13.02 -0.74
C LEU A 42 -15.57 12.92 -2.09
N ALA A 43 -16.12 13.51 -3.16
CA ALA A 43 -15.50 13.52 -4.48
C ALA A 43 -14.18 14.31 -4.53
N SER A 44 -13.99 15.27 -3.60
CA SER A 44 -12.76 16.07 -3.50
C SER A 44 -11.69 15.45 -2.60
N ALA A 45 -11.99 14.30 -1.97
CA ALA A 45 -11.05 13.65 -1.06
C ALA A 45 -9.70 13.36 -1.77
N ARG A 46 -8.61 13.46 -1.02
CA ARG A 46 -7.27 13.15 -1.52
C ARG A 46 -6.64 12.09 -0.62
N PRO A 47 -5.87 11.16 -1.17
CA PRO A 47 -5.07 10.25 -0.35
C PRO A 47 -4.16 11.05 0.58
N LEU A 48 -4.02 10.59 1.82
CA LEU A 48 -2.94 11.10 2.66
C LEU A 48 -1.62 10.58 2.10
N PRO A 49 -0.56 11.41 2.07
CA PRO A 49 0.74 10.98 1.61
C PRO A 49 1.18 9.67 2.28
N HIS A 50 1.75 8.78 1.50
CA HIS A 50 2.27 7.47 1.96
C HIS A 50 1.23 6.52 2.56
N ARG A 51 -0.06 6.70 2.25
CA ARG A 51 -1.15 5.82 2.69
C ARG A 51 -2.00 5.38 1.50
N MET A 52 -1.73 4.18 0.98
CA MET A 52 -2.38 3.65 -0.24
C MET A 52 -2.45 4.73 -1.33
N GLU A 53 -1.39 5.52 -1.45
CA GLU A 53 -1.26 6.64 -2.37
C GLU A 53 -0.84 6.13 -3.75
N PRO A 54 -1.68 6.26 -4.80
CA PRO A 54 -1.22 6.01 -6.16
C PRO A 54 -0.13 7.03 -6.53
N VAL A 55 1.03 6.53 -6.96
CA VAL A 55 2.18 7.37 -7.35
C VAL A 55 2.23 7.54 -8.86
N ALA A 56 2.09 6.42 -9.59
CA ALA A 56 2.12 6.39 -11.04
C ALA A 56 1.34 5.18 -11.58
N GLU A 57 0.98 5.24 -12.85
CA GLU A 57 0.59 4.07 -13.63
C GLU A 57 1.40 4.09 -14.92
N THR A 58 2.31 3.11 -15.09
CA THR A 58 3.23 3.02 -16.22
C THR A 58 3.19 1.60 -16.79
N ALA A 59 3.14 1.46 -18.10
CA ALA A 59 3.05 0.16 -18.79
C ALA A 59 1.94 -0.76 -18.22
N GLY A 60 0.81 -0.18 -17.78
CA GLY A 60 -0.31 -0.91 -17.18
C GLY A 60 -0.10 -1.35 -15.73
N VAL A 61 1.06 -1.03 -15.13
CA VAL A 61 1.39 -1.31 -13.73
C VAL A 61 1.04 -0.11 -12.86
N LEU A 62 0.22 -0.35 -11.82
CA LEU A 62 -0.13 0.67 -10.83
C LEU A 62 0.87 0.65 -9.67
N TRP A 63 1.55 1.78 -9.42
CA TRP A 63 2.49 1.95 -8.32
C TRP A 63 1.82 2.63 -7.12
N VAL A 64 1.82 1.96 -5.96
CA VAL A 64 1.12 2.42 -4.75
C VAL A 64 2.07 2.54 -3.58
N ASN A 65 2.10 3.74 -2.99
CA ASN A 65 2.90 4.07 -1.84
C ASN A 65 2.07 3.96 -0.55
N ASP A 66 2.33 2.92 0.22
CA ASP A 66 1.77 2.70 1.55
C ASP A 66 2.89 2.60 2.59
N SER A 67 3.92 3.44 2.44
CA SER A 67 5.10 3.44 3.33
C SER A 67 4.74 3.64 4.81
N LYS A 68 3.57 4.22 5.10
CA LYS A 68 3.03 4.39 6.46
C LYS A 68 2.58 3.08 7.11
N ALA A 69 2.43 1.99 6.37
CA ALA A 69 2.16 0.65 6.89
C ALA A 69 3.41 0.09 7.60
N THR A 70 3.69 0.58 8.79
CA THR A 70 4.87 0.22 9.60
C THR A 70 4.62 -0.94 10.58
N ASN A 71 3.54 -1.69 10.41
CA ASN A 71 3.17 -2.89 11.17
C ASN A 71 2.40 -3.88 10.30
N VAL A 72 2.33 -5.13 10.74
CA VAL A 72 1.72 -6.24 10.00
C VAL A 72 0.23 -6.00 9.72
N ALA A 73 -0.53 -5.47 10.68
CA ALA A 73 -1.96 -5.25 10.53
C ALA A 73 -2.28 -4.22 9.43
N ALA A 74 -1.46 -3.18 9.29
CA ALA A 74 -1.61 -2.17 8.24
C ALA A 74 -1.40 -2.80 6.85
N SER A 75 -0.35 -3.61 6.66
CA SER A 75 -0.08 -4.27 5.38
C SER A 75 -1.12 -5.34 5.05
N VAL A 76 -1.67 -6.04 6.04
CA VAL A 76 -2.84 -6.92 5.86
C VAL A 76 -4.03 -6.12 5.32
N SER A 77 -4.32 -4.95 5.89
CA SER A 77 -5.41 -4.09 5.42
C SER A 77 -5.16 -3.60 3.99
N ALA A 78 -3.92 -3.24 3.66
CA ALA A 78 -3.54 -2.83 2.31
C ALA A 78 -3.75 -3.96 1.29
N LEU A 79 -3.29 -5.19 1.58
CA LEU A 79 -3.50 -6.34 0.69
C LEU A 79 -4.98 -6.68 0.48
N ARG A 80 -5.80 -6.59 1.53
CA ARG A 80 -7.25 -6.81 1.41
C ARG A 80 -7.94 -5.77 0.53
N SER A 81 -7.33 -4.60 0.39
CA SER A 81 -7.85 -3.48 -0.40
C SER A 81 -7.36 -3.49 -1.85
N ALA A 82 -6.38 -4.32 -2.17
CA ALA A 82 -5.87 -4.45 -3.52
C ALA A 82 -6.89 -5.18 -4.42
N ASP A 83 -7.13 -4.63 -5.59
CA ASP A 83 -8.05 -5.14 -6.62
C ASP A 83 -7.31 -5.73 -7.84
N ARG A 84 -5.99 -5.72 -7.81
CA ARG A 84 -5.08 -6.25 -8.84
C ARG A 84 -4.12 -7.27 -8.20
N PRO A 85 -3.50 -8.18 -8.98
CA PRO A 85 -2.38 -8.97 -8.50
C PRO A 85 -1.24 -8.08 -8.00
N VAL A 86 -0.60 -8.46 -6.90
CA VAL A 86 0.35 -7.59 -6.20
C VAL A 86 1.78 -8.11 -6.32
N VAL A 87 2.71 -7.23 -6.66
CA VAL A 87 4.14 -7.33 -6.33
C VAL A 87 4.36 -6.54 -5.06
N LEU A 88 4.63 -7.22 -3.95
CA LEU A 88 4.68 -6.62 -2.61
C LEU A 88 6.11 -6.32 -2.17
N LEU A 89 6.41 -5.06 -1.87
CA LEU A 89 7.65 -4.63 -1.26
C LEU A 89 7.49 -4.66 0.27
N LEU A 90 8.17 -5.62 0.91
CA LEU A 90 8.00 -5.96 2.32
C LEU A 90 9.36 -5.90 3.03
N GLY A 91 9.52 -5.06 4.04
CA GLY A 91 10.82 -4.94 4.71
C GLY A 91 11.08 -3.66 5.46
N GLY A 92 12.27 -3.61 6.04
CA GLY A 92 12.70 -2.57 6.95
C GLY A 92 13.12 -3.17 8.29
N LYS A 93 13.01 -2.40 9.38
CA LYS A 93 13.28 -2.85 10.75
C LYS A 93 12.00 -3.35 11.41
N ASP A 94 11.90 -4.66 11.66
CA ASP A 94 10.74 -5.23 12.33
C ASP A 94 10.67 -4.85 13.83
N LYS A 95 9.49 -4.99 14.40
CA LYS A 95 9.20 -4.69 15.81
C LYS A 95 8.91 -5.97 16.61
N GLY A 96 9.28 -7.13 16.09
CA GLY A 96 9.02 -8.42 16.72
C GLY A 96 7.62 -8.99 16.45
N GLU A 97 6.80 -8.34 15.60
CA GLU A 97 5.49 -8.87 15.20
C GLU A 97 5.67 -10.11 14.30
N ALA A 98 4.80 -11.11 14.45
CA ALA A 98 4.79 -12.27 13.55
C ALA A 98 4.20 -11.89 12.18
N PHE A 99 4.81 -12.35 11.09
CA PHE A 99 4.31 -12.15 9.73
C PHE A 99 3.24 -13.16 9.32
N ALA A 100 2.91 -14.15 10.14
CA ALA A 100 1.90 -15.17 9.85
C ALA A 100 0.52 -14.60 9.44
N PRO A 101 -0.03 -13.51 10.06
CA PRO A 101 -1.27 -12.92 9.59
C PRO A 101 -1.18 -12.35 8.17
N LEU A 102 0.00 -11.82 7.78
CA LEU A 102 0.24 -11.32 6.44
C LEU A 102 0.41 -12.48 5.46
N ALA A 103 1.15 -13.52 5.84
CA ALA A 103 1.33 -14.73 5.03
C ALA A 103 -0.02 -15.38 4.65
N ALA A 104 -1.01 -15.33 5.55
CA ALA A 104 -2.36 -15.84 5.29
C ALA A 104 -3.14 -15.07 4.21
N GLU A 105 -2.80 -13.80 3.97
CA GLU A 105 -3.47 -12.95 2.96
C GLU A 105 -2.79 -13.02 1.56
N ILE A 106 -1.60 -13.61 1.47
CA ILE A 106 -0.79 -13.67 0.25
C ILE A 106 -1.39 -14.57 -0.84
N PRO A 107 -1.86 -15.81 -0.54
CA PRO A 107 -2.33 -16.72 -1.59
C PRO A 107 -3.46 -16.11 -2.43
N GLY A 108 -3.27 -16.17 -3.76
CA GLY A 108 -4.24 -15.64 -4.73
C GLY A 108 -4.26 -14.12 -4.88
N ARG A 109 -3.47 -13.37 -4.10
CA ARG A 109 -3.37 -11.90 -4.17
C ARG A 109 -1.98 -11.44 -4.57
N VAL A 110 -0.94 -12.03 -3.96
CA VAL A 110 0.45 -11.61 -4.13
C VAL A 110 1.16 -12.56 -5.06
N ARG A 111 1.63 -12.05 -6.16
CA ARG A 111 2.39 -12.77 -7.17
C ARG A 111 3.82 -13.01 -6.70
N ARG A 112 4.40 -12.02 -6.03
CA ARG A 112 5.79 -12.02 -5.56
C ARG A 112 5.97 -11.08 -4.37
N VAL A 113 6.82 -11.48 -3.44
CA VAL A 113 7.31 -10.63 -2.36
C VAL A 113 8.76 -10.27 -2.63
N LEU A 114 9.08 -8.98 -2.60
CA LEU A 114 10.43 -8.45 -2.63
C LEU A 114 10.79 -8.05 -1.20
N ALA A 115 11.53 -8.94 -0.52
CA ALA A 115 11.90 -8.77 0.87
C ALA A 115 13.22 -8.00 0.99
N TYR A 116 13.27 -6.95 1.82
CA TYR A 116 14.42 -6.08 1.94
C TYR A 116 14.69 -5.61 3.38
N GLY A 117 15.86 -4.97 3.57
CA GLY A 117 16.26 -4.39 4.85
C GLY A 117 16.52 -5.43 5.95
N ALA A 118 16.60 -4.97 7.19
CA ALA A 118 16.98 -5.80 8.33
C ALA A 118 16.03 -6.97 8.59
N ALA A 119 14.75 -6.84 8.23
CA ALA A 119 13.74 -7.88 8.39
C ALA A 119 13.71 -8.90 7.23
N GLY A 120 14.42 -8.66 6.13
CA GLY A 120 14.28 -9.41 4.89
C GLY A 120 14.41 -10.92 5.05
N GLU A 121 15.44 -11.42 5.72
CA GLU A 121 15.65 -12.86 5.95
C GLU A 121 14.52 -13.47 6.81
N ARG A 122 14.05 -12.74 7.82
CA ARG A 122 12.94 -13.17 8.66
C ARG A 122 11.64 -13.26 7.86
N ILE A 123 11.37 -12.26 7.05
CA ILE A 123 10.22 -12.24 6.14
C ILE A 123 10.28 -13.43 5.19
N ALA A 124 11.42 -13.66 4.52
CA ALA A 124 11.57 -14.78 3.59
C ALA A 124 11.28 -16.13 4.27
N ARG A 125 11.70 -16.31 5.50
CA ARG A 125 11.44 -17.53 6.27
C ARG A 125 9.98 -17.69 6.69
N GLU A 126 9.30 -16.60 7.14
CA GLU A 126 7.95 -16.67 7.68
C GLU A 126 6.85 -16.59 6.58
N VAL A 127 7.19 -16.09 5.40
CA VAL A 127 6.25 -15.83 4.30
C VAL A 127 6.53 -16.74 3.08
N GLY A 128 7.72 -17.37 3.02
CA GLY A 128 8.20 -18.07 1.83
C GLY A 128 7.35 -19.24 1.35
N ASP A 129 6.56 -19.86 2.24
CA ASP A 129 5.65 -20.93 1.85
C ASP A 129 4.38 -20.42 1.13
N ALA A 130 4.08 -19.12 1.22
CA ALA A 130 2.86 -18.52 0.69
C ALA A 130 2.99 -18.02 -0.76
N THR A 131 4.20 -17.65 -1.19
CA THR A 131 4.51 -17.18 -2.56
C THR A 131 6.02 -17.17 -2.81
N VAL A 132 6.42 -16.79 -4.02
CA VAL A 132 7.84 -16.55 -4.34
C VAL A 132 8.34 -15.32 -3.60
N VAL A 133 9.41 -15.49 -2.81
CA VAL A 133 10.08 -14.40 -2.08
C VAL A 133 11.49 -14.22 -2.61
N GLU A 134 11.82 -13.00 -3.02
CA GLU A 134 13.19 -12.60 -3.39
C GLU A 134 13.78 -11.74 -2.27
N LEU A 135 15.00 -12.08 -1.83
CA LEU A 135 15.72 -11.31 -0.81
C LEU A 135 16.70 -10.36 -1.49
N LEU A 136 16.50 -9.04 -1.30
CA LEU A 136 17.19 -7.98 -2.06
C LEU A 136 18.14 -7.11 -1.20
N GLY A 137 18.39 -7.49 0.05
CA GLY A 137 19.29 -6.73 0.92
C GLY A 137 18.79 -5.33 1.27
N SER A 138 19.74 -4.36 1.33
CA SER A 138 19.44 -2.99 1.81
C SER A 138 19.61 -1.92 0.73
N ASP A 139 19.74 -2.27 -0.53
CA ASP A 139 19.71 -1.31 -1.64
C ASP A 139 18.28 -1.11 -2.13
N PHE A 140 17.65 -0.01 -1.68
CA PHE A 140 16.26 0.27 -2.00
C PHE A 140 16.02 0.58 -3.48
N ARG A 141 17.03 1.13 -4.18
CA ARG A 141 16.97 1.31 -5.63
C ARG A 141 16.88 -0.04 -6.35
N ALA A 142 17.69 -1.00 -5.93
CA ALA A 142 17.63 -2.35 -6.49
C ALA A 142 16.27 -3.02 -6.23
N VAL A 143 15.64 -2.76 -5.06
CA VAL A 143 14.29 -3.26 -4.75
C VAL A 143 13.24 -2.70 -5.72
N VAL A 144 13.26 -1.39 -5.97
CA VAL A 144 12.30 -0.72 -6.88
C VAL A 144 12.56 -1.13 -8.34
N SER A 145 13.82 -1.19 -8.77
CA SER A 145 14.17 -1.65 -10.13
C SER A 145 13.74 -3.11 -10.33
N ARG A 146 13.91 -3.98 -9.31
CA ARG A 146 13.46 -5.35 -9.40
C ARG A 146 11.94 -5.48 -9.47
N ALA A 147 11.21 -4.59 -8.78
CA ALA A 147 9.75 -4.54 -8.88
C ALA A 147 9.30 -4.22 -10.31
N ASP A 148 9.95 -3.28 -10.97
CA ASP A 148 9.69 -2.92 -12.36
C ASP A 148 9.93 -4.10 -13.31
N GLU A 149 11.05 -4.83 -13.14
CA GLU A 149 11.40 -5.98 -13.97
C GLU A 149 10.40 -7.16 -13.85
N VAL A 150 9.75 -7.34 -12.70
CA VAL A 150 8.90 -8.51 -12.43
C VAL A 150 7.41 -8.22 -12.47
N ALA A 151 7.02 -6.95 -12.48
CA ALA A 151 5.63 -6.56 -12.63
C ALA A 151 5.17 -6.75 -14.08
N GLU A 152 3.93 -7.17 -14.25
CA GLU A 152 3.29 -7.38 -15.53
C GLU A 152 2.11 -6.41 -15.70
N ASP A 153 1.69 -6.18 -16.95
CA ASP A 153 0.49 -5.39 -17.24
C ASP A 153 -0.72 -5.89 -16.42
N GLY A 154 -1.39 -4.96 -15.74
CA GLY A 154 -2.48 -5.24 -14.82
C GLY A 154 -2.07 -5.46 -13.35
N ASP A 155 -0.77 -5.51 -13.03
CA ASP A 155 -0.30 -5.65 -11.66
C ASP A 155 -0.36 -4.33 -10.87
N MET A 156 -0.29 -4.48 -9.54
CA MET A 156 -0.01 -3.41 -8.59
C MET A 156 1.35 -3.65 -7.94
N VAL A 157 2.28 -2.72 -8.05
CA VAL A 157 3.48 -2.68 -7.20
C VAL A 157 3.13 -1.92 -5.93
N LEU A 158 3.12 -2.62 -4.80
CA LEU A 158 2.68 -2.08 -3.52
C LEU A 158 3.85 -1.98 -2.53
N LEU A 159 4.26 -0.77 -2.20
CA LEU A 159 5.14 -0.52 -1.05
C LEU A 159 4.28 -0.52 0.22
N SER A 160 4.14 -1.66 0.89
CA SER A 160 3.44 -1.78 2.20
C SER A 160 4.30 -2.62 3.16
N PRO A 161 5.28 -1.99 3.80
CA PRO A 161 6.48 -2.66 4.32
C PRO A 161 6.27 -3.53 5.56
N ALA A 162 5.18 -3.40 6.29
CA ALA A 162 4.92 -4.01 7.61
C ALA A 162 5.97 -3.70 8.70
N CYS A 163 7.02 -2.98 8.37
CA CYS A 163 8.17 -2.68 9.21
C CYS A 163 8.43 -1.18 9.29
N SER A 164 9.08 -0.72 10.35
CA SER A 164 9.60 0.65 10.40
C SER A 164 10.74 0.83 9.40
N SER A 165 11.06 2.09 9.07
CA SER A 165 12.04 2.43 8.04
C SER A 165 13.45 2.70 8.58
N TYR A 166 13.65 2.70 9.90
CA TYR A 166 14.83 3.23 10.59
C TYR A 166 16.14 2.44 10.41
N ASP A 167 16.11 1.35 9.66
CA ASP A 167 17.32 0.62 9.24
C ASP A 167 17.96 1.22 7.98
N MET A 168 17.16 1.94 7.15
CA MET A 168 17.61 2.44 5.85
C MET A 168 17.24 3.91 5.63
N PHE A 169 16.29 4.47 6.37
CA PHE A 169 15.72 5.81 6.20
C PHE A 169 15.52 6.50 7.54
N GLU A 170 15.45 7.82 7.54
CA GLU A 170 15.19 8.61 8.73
C GLU A 170 13.73 8.51 9.20
N SER A 171 12.79 8.30 8.28
CA SER A 171 11.36 8.18 8.57
C SER A 171 10.63 7.37 7.49
N TYR A 172 9.36 7.00 7.76
CA TYR A 172 8.53 6.36 6.73
C TYR A 172 8.19 7.33 5.59
N GLU A 173 8.10 8.63 5.86
CA GLU A 173 7.93 9.66 4.84
C GLU A 173 9.12 9.69 3.88
N ASP A 174 10.31 9.56 4.43
CA ASP A 174 11.55 9.56 3.65
C ASP A 174 11.64 8.34 2.73
N ARG A 175 11.32 7.15 3.26
CA ARG A 175 11.16 5.94 2.44
C ARG A 175 10.11 6.11 1.35
N GLY A 176 8.97 6.71 1.68
CA GLY A 176 7.90 6.94 0.72
C GLY A 176 8.28 7.95 -0.37
N ARG A 177 9.02 9.01 -0.04
CA ARG A 177 9.57 9.96 -1.02
C ARG A 177 10.59 9.29 -1.92
N ALA A 178 11.50 8.50 -1.36
CA ALA A 178 12.48 7.74 -2.13
C ALA A 178 11.80 6.78 -3.12
N PHE A 179 10.73 6.11 -2.71
CA PHE A 179 9.94 5.26 -3.60
C PHE A 179 9.36 6.04 -4.77
N ALA A 180 8.68 7.18 -4.51
CA ALA A 180 8.08 8.00 -5.56
C ALA A 180 9.13 8.54 -6.54
N SER A 181 10.26 9.05 -6.01
CA SER A 181 11.36 9.58 -6.85
C SER A 181 11.99 8.51 -7.75
N LEU A 182 12.16 7.29 -7.24
CA LEU A 182 12.71 6.19 -8.04
C LEU A 182 11.77 5.78 -9.18
N ILE A 183 10.46 5.83 -8.97
CA ILE A 183 9.47 5.54 -10.03
C ILE A 183 9.49 6.62 -11.11
N GLU A 184 9.64 7.90 -10.73
CA GLU A 184 9.79 9.00 -11.69
C GLU A 184 11.05 8.83 -12.57
N GLU A 185 12.12 8.21 -12.04
CA GLU A 185 13.34 7.92 -12.80
C GLU A 185 13.18 6.72 -13.76
N LEU A 186 12.20 5.82 -13.53
CA LEU A 186 11.93 4.66 -14.39
C LEU A 186 10.99 5.01 -15.56
N ALA A 187 10.21 6.10 -15.45
CA ALA A 187 9.23 6.54 -16.44
C ALA A 187 9.87 7.33 -17.58
#